data_4470b1ebcd09bbf5a231143f2532aae6
#
_entry.id   4470b1ebcd09bbf5a231143f2532aae6
#
_cell.length_a   1.000
_cell.length_b   1.000
_cell.length_c   1.000
_cell.angle_alpha   90.00
_cell.angle_beta   90.00
_cell.angle_gamma   90.00
#
_symmetry.space_group_name_H-M   'P 1'
#
loop_
_entity.id
_entity.type
_entity.pdbx_description
1 polymer ?
#
loop_
_entity_poly.entity_id
_entity_poly.type
_entity_poly.pdbx_seq_one_letter_code
_entity_poly.pdbx_strand_id
1 'polypeptide(L)'
;MSRIGARLERRRLFARLVLTFEQFWRLAWPPLGLIGLFVAAALFGVIALLQPVLHLAVLVMLLLAFMAEIVVAARHFRWPSRQDAERRLEQANGLAHRPLAALADRPATQNPTSLALWEVHRERMAAKVAGIRVGAAHPNLAAIDGWALRAGLLVLLIAGIGVAGPEAPGRLDAAFMPR
;
A
#
# COMPACT_ATOMS: atom_id res chain seq x y z
N MET A 1 -22.91 4.28 24.08
CA MET A 1 -22.02 4.83 23.02
C MET A 1 -22.88 5.68 22.08
N SER A 2 -22.58 6.96 21.92
CA SER A 2 -23.36 7.83 21.04
C SER A 2 -23.22 7.37 19.57
N ARG A 3 -24.27 7.57 18.74
CA ARG A 3 -24.26 7.26 17.30
C ARG A 3 -23.06 7.92 16.57
N ILE A 4 -22.58 9.05 17.08
CA ILE A 4 -21.42 9.77 16.57
C ILE A 4 -20.13 8.96 16.85
N GLY A 5 -19.99 8.40 18.05
CA GLY A 5 -18.82 7.58 18.39
C GLY A 5 -18.67 6.35 17.50
N ALA A 6 -19.77 5.62 17.26
CA ALA A 6 -19.76 4.45 16.38
C ALA A 6 -19.44 4.79 14.91
N ARG A 7 -19.89 5.95 14.41
CA ARG A 7 -19.54 6.43 13.07
C ARG A 7 -18.05 6.79 12.97
N LEU A 8 -17.49 7.43 13.98
CA LEU A 8 -16.09 7.81 14.03
C LEU A 8 -15.18 6.58 14.07
N GLU A 9 -15.53 5.57 14.89
CA GLU A 9 -14.76 4.32 14.93
C GLU A 9 -14.77 3.60 13.59
N ARG A 10 -15.90 3.52 12.89
CA ARG A 10 -15.94 2.97 11.54
C ARG A 10 -15.03 3.74 10.57
N ARG A 11 -15.04 5.06 10.60
CA ARG A 11 -14.15 5.88 9.74
C ARG A 11 -12.68 5.69 10.07
N ARG A 12 -12.33 5.53 11.35
CA ARG A 12 -10.97 5.17 11.78
C ARG A 12 -10.54 3.81 11.23
N LEU A 13 -11.42 2.81 11.30
CA LEU A 13 -11.15 1.49 10.70
C LEU A 13 -10.93 1.59 9.20
N PHE A 14 -11.80 2.29 8.47
CA PHE A 14 -11.61 2.51 7.04
C PHE A 14 -10.32 3.27 6.73
N ALA A 15 -9.97 4.30 7.49
CA ALA A 15 -8.72 5.02 7.32
C ALA A 15 -7.51 4.10 7.54
N ARG A 16 -7.55 3.20 8.54
CA ARG A 16 -6.50 2.18 8.75
C ARG A 16 -6.41 1.20 7.59
N LEU A 17 -7.54 0.71 7.06
CA LEU A 17 -7.56 -0.18 5.90
C LEU A 17 -6.96 0.50 4.67
N VAL A 18 -7.29 1.76 4.43
CA VAL A 18 -6.71 2.53 3.31
C VAL A 18 -5.20 2.70 3.48
N LEU A 19 -4.73 3.06 4.68
CA LEU A 19 -3.29 3.16 4.97
C LEU A 19 -2.58 1.82 4.81
N THR A 20 -3.19 0.72 5.28
CA THR A 20 -2.67 -0.65 5.10
C THR A 20 -2.57 -1.01 3.62
N PHE A 21 -3.61 -0.72 2.84
CA PHE A 21 -3.63 -0.95 1.40
C PHE A 21 -2.53 -0.16 0.67
N GLU A 22 -2.37 1.13 1.01
CA GLU A 22 -1.32 1.96 0.42
C GLU A 22 0.07 1.43 0.73
N GLN A 23 0.31 1.04 1.98
CA GLN A 23 1.58 0.47 2.40
C GLN A 23 1.83 -0.89 1.75
N PHE A 24 0.81 -1.77 1.75
CA PHE A 24 0.90 -3.08 1.11
C PHE A 24 1.25 -2.94 -0.38
N TRP A 25 0.53 -2.10 -1.12
CA TRP A 25 0.76 -1.91 -2.55
C TRP A 25 2.16 -1.37 -2.85
N ARG A 26 2.65 -0.47 -1.99
CA ARG A 26 4.01 0.08 -2.09
C ARG A 26 5.08 -0.99 -1.88
N LEU A 27 4.88 -1.88 -0.92
CA LEU A 27 5.82 -2.95 -0.59
C LEU A 27 5.70 -4.15 -1.54
N ALA A 28 4.53 -4.41 -2.10
CA ALA A 28 4.30 -5.50 -3.05
C ALA A 28 4.85 -5.21 -4.45
N TRP A 29 5.05 -3.93 -4.79
CA TRP A 29 5.49 -3.54 -6.13
C TRP A 29 6.85 -4.14 -6.53
N PRO A 30 7.95 -4.07 -5.73
CA PRO A 30 9.24 -4.61 -6.13
C PRO A 30 9.20 -6.13 -6.43
N PRO A 31 8.67 -7.00 -5.56
CA PRO A 31 8.57 -8.42 -5.87
C PRO A 31 7.66 -8.73 -7.08
N LEU A 32 6.56 -7.97 -7.27
CA LEU A 32 5.73 -8.11 -8.47
C LEU A 32 6.46 -7.68 -9.73
N GLY A 33 7.28 -6.63 -9.66
CA GLY A 33 8.13 -6.18 -10.75
C GLY A 33 9.15 -7.25 -11.17
N LEU A 34 9.76 -7.93 -10.19
CA LEU A 34 10.70 -9.01 -10.43
C LEU A 34 10.02 -10.20 -11.13
N ILE A 35 8.85 -10.61 -10.67
CA ILE A 35 8.05 -11.66 -11.33
C ILE A 35 7.68 -11.23 -12.74
N GLY A 36 7.20 -10.01 -12.92
CA GLY A 36 6.81 -9.48 -14.22
C GLY A 36 7.97 -9.45 -15.21
N LEU A 37 9.17 -9.09 -14.77
CA LEU A 37 10.39 -9.11 -15.61
C LEU A 37 10.76 -10.52 -16.04
N PHE A 38 10.68 -11.49 -15.11
CA PHE A 38 10.90 -12.90 -15.44
C PHE A 38 9.87 -13.42 -16.43
N VAL A 39 8.58 -13.12 -16.23
CA VAL A 39 7.51 -13.50 -17.15
C VAL A 39 7.74 -12.87 -18.53
N ALA A 40 8.11 -11.60 -18.61
CA ALA A 40 8.45 -10.96 -19.86
C ALA A 40 9.61 -11.68 -20.56
N ALA A 41 10.71 -11.97 -19.87
CA ALA A 41 11.86 -12.70 -20.42
C ALA A 41 11.46 -14.11 -20.90
N ALA A 42 10.59 -14.80 -20.19
CA ALA A 42 10.05 -16.10 -20.58
C ALA A 42 9.21 -16.00 -21.87
N LEU A 43 8.31 -15.02 -21.97
CA LEU A 43 7.48 -14.79 -23.15
C LEU A 43 8.31 -14.48 -24.41
N PHE A 44 9.40 -13.73 -24.27
CA PHE A 44 10.37 -13.50 -25.36
C PHE A 44 11.22 -14.74 -25.65
N GLY A 45 11.13 -15.82 -24.86
CA GLY A 45 11.89 -17.05 -25.07
C GLY A 45 13.35 -16.95 -24.63
N VAL A 46 13.77 -15.85 -24.01
CA VAL A 46 15.17 -15.62 -23.59
C VAL A 46 15.65 -16.68 -22.59
N ILE A 47 14.77 -17.08 -21.67
CA ILE A 47 15.11 -18.08 -20.64
C ILE A 47 15.39 -19.45 -21.26
N ALA A 48 14.63 -19.85 -22.30
CA ALA A 48 14.80 -21.12 -22.98
C ALA A 48 16.09 -21.23 -23.79
N LEU A 49 16.76 -20.10 -24.08
CA LEU A 49 18.07 -20.07 -24.80
C LEU A 49 19.24 -20.32 -23.85
N LEU A 50 19.03 -20.32 -22.55
CA LEU A 50 20.09 -20.49 -21.57
C LEU A 50 20.50 -21.97 -21.47
N GLN A 51 21.81 -22.20 -21.30
CA GLN A 51 22.30 -23.52 -20.94
C GLN A 51 21.70 -23.98 -19.61
N PRO A 52 21.51 -25.29 -19.38
CA PRO A 52 20.81 -25.80 -18.18
C PRO A 52 21.35 -25.27 -16.85
N VAL A 53 22.66 -25.14 -16.71
CA VAL A 53 23.32 -24.62 -15.52
C VAL A 53 23.01 -23.14 -15.31
N LEU A 54 23.05 -22.33 -16.36
CA LEU A 54 22.71 -20.91 -16.30
C LEU A 54 21.23 -20.69 -16.05
N HIS A 55 20.36 -21.52 -16.66
CA HIS A 55 18.93 -21.50 -16.44
C HIS A 55 18.60 -21.77 -14.95
N LEU A 56 19.18 -22.83 -14.38
CA LEU A 56 19.01 -23.13 -12.96
C LEU A 56 19.54 -21.98 -12.07
N ALA A 57 20.70 -21.43 -12.40
CA ALA A 57 21.26 -20.29 -11.66
C ALA A 57 20.33 -19.08 -11.68
N VAL A 58 19.72 -18.75 -12.82
CA VAL A 58 18.74 -17.66 -12.95
C VAL A 58 17.50 -17.93 -12.07
N LEU A 59 16.95 -19.16 -12.07
CA LEU A 59 15.82 -19.51 -11.23
C LEU A 59 16.16 -19.40 -9.74
N VAL A 60 17.33 -19.87 -9.33
CA VAL A 60 17.79 -19.78 -7.93
C VAL A 60 17.98 -18.30 -7.53
N MET A 61 18.65 -17.51 -8.38
CA MET A 61 18.82 -16.07 -8.13
C MET A 61 17.47 -15.34 -8.03
N LEU A 62 16.53 -15.66 -8.92
CA LEU A 62 15.19 -15.09 -8.89
C LEU A 62 14.47 -15.42 -7.59
N LEU A 63 14.54 -16.70 -7.16
CA LEU A 63 13.94 -17.14 -5.91
C LEU A 63 14.57 -16.41 -4.70
N LEU A 64 15.89 -16.32 -4.66
CA LEU A 64 16.61 -15.62 -3.60
C LEU A 64 16.28 -14.13 -3.57
N ALA A 65 16.25 -13.48 -4.73
CA ALA A 65 15.86 -12.08 -4.83
C ALA A 65 14.41 -11.86 -4.40
N PHE A 66 13.48 -12.73 -4.82
CA PHE A 66 12.09 -12.66 -4.39
C PHE A 66 11.94 -12.86 -2.87
N MET A 67 12.66 -13.82 -2.29
CA MET A 67 12.66 -14.03 -0.85
C MET A 67 13.26 -12.82 -0.10
N ALA A 68 14.32 -12.23 -0.62
CA ALA A 68 14.90 -11.01 -0.04
C ALA A 68 13.89 -9.86 -0.04
N GLU A 69 13.19 -9.63 -1.15
CA GLU A 69 12.14 -8.60 -1.25
C GLU A 69 11.00 -8.85 -0.26
N ILE A 70 10.56 -10.10 -0.10
CA ILE A 70 9.53 -10.45 0.89
C ILE A 70 10.01 -10.15 2.32
N VAL A 71 11.26 -10.50 2.65
CA VAL A 71 11.85 -10.21 3.96
C VAL A 71 11.94 -8.70 4.20
N VAL A 72 12.39 -7.94 3.20
CA VAL A 72 12.45 -6.47 3.26
C VAL A 72 11.07 -5.89 3.46
N ALA A 73 10.08 -6.33 2.67
CA ALA A 73 8.69 -5.91 2.79
C ALA A 73 8.13 -6.20 4.19
N ALA A 74 8.37 -7.41 4.71
CA ALA A 74 7.89 -7.82 6.04
C ALA A 74 8.53 -6.96 7.16
N ARG A 75 9.81 -6.62 7.04
CA ARG A 75 10.51 -5.76 8.03
C ARG A 75 10.03 -4.32 8.00
N HIS A 76 9.61 -3.81 6.87
CA HIS A 76 9.14 -2.43 6.70
C HIS A 76 7.64 -2.30 6.89
N PHE A 77 6.90 -3.40 6.88
CA PHE A 77 5.47 -3.36 7.10
C PHE A 77 5.15 -2.99 8.56
N ARG A 78 4.35 -1.96 8.75
CA ARG A 78 3.89 -1.52 10.08
C ARG A 78 2.37 -1.37 10.06
N TRP A 79 1.72 -2.00 11.03
CA TRP A 79 0.29 -1.80 11.19
C TRP A 79 -0.02 -0.34 11.52
N PRO A 80 -0.89 0.33 10.74
CA PRO A 80 -1.25 1.70 11.02
C PRO A 80 -1.89 1.83 12.39
N SER A 81 -1.39 2.74 13.21
CA SER A 81 -1.92 3.04 14.52
C SER A 81 -3.26 3.81 14.43
N ARG A 82 -3.94 3.93 15.56
CA ARG A 82 -5.13 4.80 15.66
C ARG A 82 -4.78 6.25 15.35
N GLN A 83 -3.62 6.71 15.80
CA GLN A 83 -3.14 8.07 15.53
C GLN A 83 -2.90 8.33 14.05
N ASP A 84 -2.35 7.35 13.32
CA ASP A 84 -2.12 7.47 11.88
C ASP A 84 -3.45 7.60 11.13
N ALA A 85 -4.46 6.82 11.53
CA ALA A 85 -5.80 6.92 10.97
C ALA A 85 -6.44 8.30 11.26
N GLU A 86 -6.30 8.82 12.46
CA GLU A 86 -6.79 10.15 12.82
C GLU A 86 -6.08 11.24 12.04
N ARG A 87 -4.75 11.19 11.93
CA ARG A 87 -3.96 12.12 11.10
C ARG A 87 -4.41 12.10 9.65
N ARG A 88 -4.62 10.91 9.08
CA ARG A 88 -5.11 10.78 7.72
C ARG A 88 -6.49 11.39 7.54
N LEU A 89 -7.42 11.13 8.47
CA LEU A 89 -8.75 11.73 8.46
C LEU A 89 -8.67 13.26 8.51
N GLU A 90 -7.82 13.81 9.38
CA GLU A 90 -7.61 15.25 9.51
C GLU A 90 -7.02 15.86 8.24
N GLN A 91 -5.99 15.23 7.66
CA GLN A 91 -5.37 15.68 6.42
C GLN A 91 -6.33 15.63 5.22
N ALA A 92 -7.08 14.52 5.07
CA ALA A 92 -8.04 14.35 3.97
C ALA A 92 -9.19 15.37 4.01
N ASN A 93 -9.45 15.99 5.17
CA ASN A 93 -10.51 16.98 5.34
C ASN A 93 -9.97 18.40 5.59
N GLY A 94 -8.68 18.63 5.45
CA GLY A 94 -8.06 19.95 5.68
C GLY A 94 -8.22 20.47 7.10
N LEU A 95 -8.35 19.58 8.11
CA LEU A 95 -8.57 19.95 9.48
C LEU A 95 -7.25 20.34 10.16
N ALA A 96 -7.10 21.62 10.48
CA ALA A 96 -5.98 22.12 11.30
C ALA A 96 -6.22 21.82 12.79
N HIS A 97 -5.13 21.83 13.58
CA HIS A 97 -5.15 21.76 15.04
C HIS A 97 -5.66 20.45 15.66
N ARG A 98 -5.63 19.32 14.93
CA ARG A 98 -5.93 17.97 15.44
C ARG A 98 -7.24 17.86 16.23
N PRO A 99 -8.38 18.19 15.65
CA PRO A 99 -9.67 18.17 16.37
C PRO A 99 -10.06 16.77 16.86
N LEU A 100 -9.59 15.69 16.22
CA LEU A 100 -9.84 14.33 16.66
C LEU A 100 -9.08 13.99 17.96
N ALA A 101 -7.86 14.48 18.11
CA ALA A 101 -7.09 14.36 19.35
C ALA A 101 -7.77 15.14 20.47
N ALA A 102 -8.19 16.39 20.20
CA ALA A 102 -8.89 17.23 21.18
C ALA A 102 -10.19 16.60 21.70
N LEU A 103 -10.91 15.83 20.86
CA LEU A 103 -12.10 15.08 21.30
C LEU A 103 -11.78 13.91 22.23
N ALA A 104 -10.57 13.37 22.20
CA ALA A 104 -10.11 12.29 23.05
C ALA A 104 -9.49 12.79 24.37
N ASP A 105 -9.15 14.06 24.44
CA ASP A 105 -8.57 14.69 25.63
C ASP A 105 -9.56 14.76 26.79
N ARG A 106 -9.02 14.80 28.01
CA ARG A 106 -9.77 14.97 29.25
C ARG A 106 -9.43 16.31 29.87
N PRO A 107 -10.39 16.95 30.54
CA PRO A 107 -10.12 18.22 31.21
C PRO A 107 -9.08 18.00 32.30
N ALA A 108 -8.08 18.89 32.33
CA ALA A 108 -7.00 18.83 33.33
C ALA A 108 -7.43 19.32 34.72
N THR A 109 -8.57 19.99 34.82
CA THR A 109 -9.07 20.57 36.06
C THR A 109 -10.56 20.27 36.23
N GLN A 110 -11.01 20.25 37.47
CA GLN A 110 -12.44 20.10 37.83
C GLN A 110 -13.14 21.43 38.17
N ASN A 111 -12.48 22.56 37.90
CA ASN A 111 -13.11 23.88 38.08
C ASN A 111 -14.35 24.02 37.17
N PRO A 112 -15.53 24.38 37.70
CA PRO A 112 -16.76 24.45 36.93
C PRO A 112 -16.69 25.33 35.69
N THR A 113 -16.04 26.50 35.80
CA THR A 113 -15.86 27.43 34.67
C THR A 113 -14.99 26.83 33.55
N SER A 114 -13.92 26.13 33.94
CA SER A 114 -13.03 25.46 32.98
C SER A 114 -13.72 24.26 32.31
N LEU A 115 -14.54 23.52 33.03
CA LEU A 115 -15.34 22.41 32.49
C LEU A 115 -16.36 22.94 31.47
N ALA A 116 -17.07 24.04 31.76
CA ALA A 116 -18.01 24.63 30.81
C ALA A 116 -17.33 25.07 29.51
N LEU A 117 -16.19 25.75 29.62
CA LEU A 117 -15.38 26.13 28.44
C LEU A 117 -14.89 24.93 27.66
N TRP A 118 -14.44 23.88 28.35
CA TRP A 118 -14.01 22.64 27.72
C TRP A 118 -15.16 21.95 26.97
N GLU A 119 -16.36 21.96 27.52
CA GLU A 119 -17.55 21.36 26.91
C GLU A 119 -17.93 22.07 25.62
N VAL A 120 -17.95 23.42 25.62
CA VAL A 120 -18.18 24.25 24.43
C VAL A 120 -17.10 23.99 23.38
N HIS A 121 -15.83 23.87 23.80
CA HIS A 121 -14.73 23.54 22.89
C HIS A 121 -14.93 22.18 22.26
N ARG A 122 -15.28 21.17 23.07
CA ARG A 122 -15.55 19.80 22.60
C ARG A 122 -16.71 19.75 21.60
N GLU A 123 -17.79 20.48 21.85
CA GLU A 123 -18.92 20.56 20.92
C GLU A 123 -18.51 21.18 19.57
N ARG A 124 -17.73 22.26 19.59
CA ARG A 124 -17.18 22.88 18.37
C ARG A 124 -16.32 21.90 17.59
N MET A 125 -15.45 21.14 18.28
CA MET A 125 -14.62 20.11 17.62
C MET A 125 -15.48 18.97 17.09
N ALA A 126 -16.51 18.52 17.82
CA ALA A 126 -17.43 17.51 17.36
C ALA A 126 -18.18 17.93 16.09
N ALA A 127 -18.63 19.18 16.01
CA ALA A 127 -19.29 19.74 14.84
C ALA A 127 -18.34 19.74 13.61
N LYS A 128 -17.06 20.10 13.78
CA LYS A 128 -16.05 20.05 12.72
C LYS A 128 -15.81 18.63 12.20
N VAL A 129 -15.92 17.64 13.09
CA VAL A 129 -15.66 16.23 12.80
C VAL A 129 -16.88 15.50 12.24
N ALA A 130 -18.09 16.05 12.35
CA ALA A 130 -19.34 15.37 11.94
C ALA A 130 -19.36 14.99 10.45
N GLY A 131 -18.74 15.80 9.57
CA GLY A 131 -18.69 15.62 8.12
C GLY A 131 -17.45 14.89 7.57
N ILE A 132 -16.52 14.42 8.42
CA ILE A 132 -15.23 13.83 7.99
C ILE A 132 -15.43 12.72 6.96
N ARG A 133 -14.59 12.73 5.91
CA ARG A 133 -14.50 11.66 4.88
C ARG A 133 -13.14 10.98 4.97
N VAL A 134 -13.12 9.69 4.63
CA VAL A 134 -11.88 8.92 4.53
C VAL A 134 -11.27 9.15 3.17
N GLY A 135 -10.58 10.08 2.78
CA GLY A 135 -10.03 10.34 1.43
C GLY A 135 -9.74 9.09 0.61
N ALA A 136 -9.62 9.23 -0.70
CA ALA A 136 -9.27 8.14 -1.60
C ALA A 136 -7.87 7.56 -1.25
N ALA A 137 -7.64 6.29 -1.59
CA ALA A 137 -6.33 5.68 -1.44
C ALA A 137 -5.35 6.28 -2.46
N HIS A 138 -4.20 6.73 -1.98
CA HIS A 138 -3.12 7.28 -2.81
C HIS A 138 -1.80 6.56 -2.47
N PRO A 139 -1.54 5.38 -3.04
CA PRO A 139 -0.31 4.63 -2.75
C PRO A 139 0.97 5.36 -3.19
N ASN A 140 0.83 6.48 -3.90
CA ASN A 140 1.91 7.35 -4.36
C ASN A 140 3.05 6.59 -5.06
N LEU A 141 2.69 5.60 -5.87
CA LEU A 141 3.63 4.75 -6.58
C LEU A 141 4.52 5.54 -7.55
N ALA A 142 4.00 6.64 -8.09
CA ALA A 142 4.78 7.50 -8.99
C ALA A 142 6.02 8.12 -8.30
N ALA A 143 5.97 8.36 -6.99
CA ALA A 143 7.12 8.87 -6.25
C ALA A 143 8.23 7.82 -6.04
N ILE A 144 7.86 6.51 -6.08
CA ILE A 144 8.79 5.40 -5.93
C ILE A 144 9.37 5.00 -7.29
N ASP A 145 8.58 5.16 -8.35
CA ASP A 145 8.91 4.76 -9.72
C ASP A 145 9.15 6.01 -10.60
N GLY A 146 10.18 6.76 -10.25
CA GLY A 146 10.55 7.98 -10.99
C GLY A 146 10.94 7.73 -12.46
N TRP A 147 11.33 6.51 -12.82
CA TRP A 147 11.68 6.09 -14.18
C TRP A 147 10.53 5.43 -14.94
N ALA A 148 9.33 5.42 -14.37
CA ALA A 148 8.16 4.75 -14.95
C ALA A 148 8.40 3.27 -15.34
N LEU A 149 9.22 2.55 -14.56
CA LEU A 149 9.58 1.15 -14.81
C LEU A 149 8.36 0.24 -14.92
N ARG A 150 7.28 0.58 -14.21
CA ARG A 150 5.98 -0.12 -14.31
C ARG A 150 5.37 -0.02 -15.69
N ALA A 151 5.41 1.15 -16.29
CA ALA A 151 4.90 1.35 -17.66
C ALA A 151 5.79 0.59 -18.66
N GLY A 152 7.10 0.66 -18.50
CA GLY A 152 8.05 -0.13 -19.31
C GLY A 152 7.80 -1.63 -19.17
N LEU A 153 7.61 -2.13 -17.94
CA LEU A 153 7.30 -3.55 -17.71
C LEU A 153 5.96 -3.96 -18.33
N LEU A 154 4.93 -3.12 -18.22
CA LEU A 154 3.65 -3.38 -18.86
C LEU A 154 3.78 -3.48 -20.38
N VAL A 155 4.52 -2.56 -20.99
CA VAL A 155 4.81 -2.59 -22.44
C VAL A 155 5.56 -3.87 -22.81
N LEU A 156 6.58 -4.26 -22.04
CA LEU A 156 7.32 -5.51 -22.26
C LEU A 156 6.41 -6.74 -22.15
N LEU A 157 5.52 -6.79 -21.19
CA LEU A 157 4.57 -7.91 -21.03
C LEU A 157 3.59 -7.98 -22.20
N ILE A 158 3.02 -6.85 -22.61
CA ILE A 158 2.12 -6.79 -23.77
C ILE A 158 2.85 -7.22 -25.05
N ALA A 159 4.05 -6.69 -25.29
CA ALA A 159 4.89 -7.08 -26.43
C ALA A 159 5.27 -8.55 -26.38
N GLY A 160 5.66 -9.06 -25.19
CA GLY A 160 5.97 -10.47 -24.99
C GLY A 160 4.81 -11.40 -25.28
N ILE A 161 3.59 -11.05 -24.87
CA ILE A 161 2.36 -11.79 -25.22
C ILE A 161 2.15 -11.78 -26.75
N GLY A 162 2.33 -10.64 -27.39
CA GLY A 162 2.21 -10.52 -28.86
C GLY A 162 3.25 -11.38 -29.59
N VAL A 163 4.49 -11.40 -29.13
CA VAL A 163 5.58 -12.21 -29.71
C VAL A 163 5.39 -13.70 -29.45
N ALA A 164 4.94 -14.06 -28.25
CA ALA A 164 4.71 -15.47 -27.89
C ALA A 164 3.47 -16.04 -28.58
N GLY A 165 2.41 -15.24 -28.75
CA GLY A 165 1.19 -15.68 -29.37
C GLY A 165 0.63 -16.96 -28.75
N PRO A 166 0.24 -17.96 -29.58
CA PRO A 166 -0.27 -19.26 -29.09
C PRO A 166 0.77 -20.09 -28.30
N GLU A 167 2.06 -19.78 -28.45
CA GLU A 167 3.17 -20.49 -27.77
C GLU A 167 3.38 -20.00 -26.31
N ALA A 168 2.71 -18.94 -25.89
CA ALA A 168 2.91 -18.34 -24.57
C ALA A 168 2.88 -19.35 -23.40
N PRO A 169 1.93 -20.28 -23.31
CA PRO A 169 1.91 -21.29 -22.25
C PRO A 169 3.17 -22.17 -22.28
N GLY A 170 3.54 -22.67 -23.48
CA GLY A 170 4.72 -23.52 -23.63
C GLY A 170 6.04 -22.81 -23.28
N ARG A 171 6.16 -21.51 -23.60
CA ARG A 171 7.34 -20.71 -23.24
C ARG A 171 7.41 -20.46 -21.72
N LEU A 172 6.28 -20.26 -21.08
CA LEU A 172 6.22 -20.12 -19.63
C LEU A 172 6.59 -21.44 -18.95
N ASP A 173 6.05 -22.58 -19.40
CA ASP A 173 6.42 -23.89 -18.87
C ASP A 173 7.92 -24.19 -19.06
N ALA A 174 8.47 -23.90 -20.24
CA ALA A 174 9.88 -24.06 -20.51
C ALA A 174 10.79 -23.17 -19.64
N ALA A 175 10.30 -22.00 -19.22
CA ALA A 175 11.03 -21.10 -18.34
C ALA A 175 11.18 -21.62 -16.91
N PHE A 176 10.35 -22.58 -16.46
CA PHE A 176 10.45 -23.21 -15.14
C PHE A 176 11.15 -24.57 -15.18
N MET A 177 11.39 -25.15 -16.37
CA MET A 177 11.98 -26.46 -16.54
C MET A 177 13.33 -26.37 -17.27
N PRO A 178 14.46 -26.31 -16.54
CA PRO A 178 15.79 -26.36 -17.17
C PRO A 178 15.95 -27.70 -17.89
N ARG A 179 16.19 -27.65 -19.20
CA ARG A 179 16.37 -28.82 -20.08
C ARG A 179 17.80 -28.87 -20.59
#